data_91abee5e85302e1f48c8da47eebfab9c
#
_entry.id   91abee5e85302e1f48c8da47eebfab9c
#
_cell.length_a   1.000
_cell.length_b   1.000
_cell.length_c   1.000
_cell.angle_alpha   90.00
_cell.angle_beta   90.00
_cell.angle_gamma   90.00
#
_symmetry.space_group_name_H-M   'P 1'
#
loop_
_entity.id
_entity.type
_entity.pdbx_description
1 polymer ?
#
loop_
_entity_poly.entity_id
_entity_poly.type
_entity_poly.pdbx_seq_one_letter_code
_entity_poly.pdbx_strand_id
1 'polypeptide(L)'
;MILTNKIKNFIKEHSLESSPNECGGLILQKDDDAIVPCKCTNVSENPKQSCLIKKSEVEEKSKGHKVISLYHSHVLGPQEFTWEDKTTSEYFDLDLILYCVESDKFETYEPNGYIAPFTGRHWVQGIFTCIDIVIDYYKKNFNMKIDGYEDLMLYNRCLKYFDFSWAYLMSFHLDEPKNDGRKMMDEIAITPDEEQPWQLLLRNNGFSQVKDLKKHDVILTKTPSEKFNKKYDIDYPVHAAVYLGDGKVLHHPYWRKSSIDKLESEIGPFITHIFRHKDVHEN
;
A
#
# COMPACT_ATOMS: atom_id res chain seq x y z
N MET A 1 8.93 -21.68 0.18
CA MET A 1 8.57 -22.50 1.38
C MET A 1 7.98 -23.85 0.95
N ILE A 2 8.19 -24.96 1.73
CA ILE A 2 7.59 -26.27 1.43
C ILE A 2 6.23 -26.39 2.12
N LEU A 3 5.15 -26.43 1.34
CA LEU A 3 3.78 -26.61 1.81
C LEU A 3 3.51 -28.10 2.12
N THR A 4 3.78 -28.52 3.37
CA THR A 4 3.62 -29.91 3.82
C THR A 4 2.15 -30.31 4.00
N ASN A 5 1.87 -31.63 3.97
CA ASN A 5 0.52 -32.14 4.25
C ASN A 5 0.00 -31.74 5.65
N LYS A 6 0.89 -31.63 6.63
CA LYS A 6 0.54 -31.16 7.97
C LYS A 6 0.00 -29.72 7.94
N ILE A 7 0.67 -28.83 7.22
CA ILE A 7 0.24 -27.43 7.06
C ILE A 7 -1.07 -27.35 6.27
N LYS A 8 -1.19 -28.11 5.18
CA LYS A 8 -2.43 -28.18 4.39
C LYS A 8 -3.63 -28.61 5.23
N ASN A 9 -3.50 -29.69 5.99
CA ASN A 9 -4.57 -30.17 6.85
C ASN A 9 -4.96 -29.15 7.92
N PHE A 10 -3.99 -28.51 8.55
CA PHE A 10 -4.24 -27.46 9.53
C PHE A 10 -5.04 -26.28 8.92
N ILE A 11 -4.65 -25.82 7.74
CA ILE A 11 -5.35 -24.71 7.06
C ILE A 11 -6.77 -25.12 6.66
N LYS A 12 -6.95 -26.35 6.16
CA LYS A 12 -8.30 -26.89 5.86
C LYS A 12 -9.19 -26.96 7.08
N GLU A 13 -8.69 -27.48 8.19
CA GLU A 13 -9.43 -27.53 9.47
C GLU A 13 -9.79 -26.13 9.94
N HIS A 14 -8.86 -25.17 9.90
CA HIS A 14 -9.13 -23.78 10.26
C HIS A 14 -10.20 -23.15 9.36
N SER A 15 -10.14 -23.41 8.05
CA SER A 15 -11.14 -22.92 7.10
C SER A 15 -12.55 -23.48 7.37
N LEU A 16 -12.65 -24.77 7.72
CA LEU A 16 -13.92 -25.39 8.10
C LEU A 16 -14.49 -24.78 9.38
N GLU A 17 -13.65 -24.58 10.40
CA GLU A 17 -14.06 -23.94 11.66
C GLU A 17 -14.51 -22.50 11.47
N SER A 18 -13.90 -21.77 10.50
CA SER A 18 -14.20 -20.37 10.22
C SER A 18 -15.41 -20.19 9.29
N SER A 19 -15.82 -21.26 8.59
CA SER A 19 -16.90 -21.19 7.60
C SER A 19 -18.18 -20.56 8.16
N PRO A 20 -18.86 -19.65 7.43
CA PRO A 20 -18.66 -19.27 6.03
C PRO A 20 -17.66 -18.11 5.82
N ASN A 21 -16.86 -17.78 6.81
CA ASN A 21 -15.87 -16.70 6.76
C ASN A 21 -14.53 -17.22 6.25
N GLU A 22 -13.70 -16.33 5.68
CA GLU A 22 -12.31 -16.61 5.40
C GLU A 22 -11.52 -16.77 6.69
N CYS A 23 -10.59 -17.70 6.70
CA CYS A 23 -9.61 -17.87 7.77
C CYS A 23 -8.27 -17.26 7.36
N GLY A 24 -7.46 -16.89 8.34
CA GLY A 24 -6.10 -16.44 8.12
C GLY A 24 -5.18 -16.74 9.30
N GLY A 25 -3.89 -16.69 9.05
CA GLY A 25 -2.90 -16.94 10.08
C GLY A 25 -1.47 -16.90 9.59
N LEU A 26 -0.57 -17.41 10.43
CA LEU A 26 0.87 -17.33 10.27
C LEU A 26 1.46 -18.73 10.10
N ILE A 27 2.57 -18.80 9.38
CA ILE A 27 3.49 -19.93 9.45
C ILE A 27 4.74 -19.44 10.15
N LEU A 28 5.06 -20.06 11.26
CA LEU A 28 6.14 -19.66 12.16
C LEU A 28 7.29 -20.67 12.09
N GLN A 29 8.51 -20.17 12.06
CA GLN A 29 9.72 -20.95 12.29
C GLN A 29 10.18 -20.73 13.73
N LYS A 30 10.32 -21.81 14.47
CA LYS A 30 10.83 -21.82 15.85
C LYS A 30 12.36 -21.87 15.87
N ASP A 31 12.96 -21.64 17.04
CA ASP A 31 14.41 -21.66 17.25
C ASP A 31 15.06 -23.02 16.93
N ASP A 32 14.29 -24.12 16.99
CA ASP A 32 14.71 -25.49 16.64
C ASP A 32 14.44 -25.81 15.15
N ASP A 33 14.22 -24.80 14.32
CA ASP A 33 13.84 -24.90 12.90
C ASP A 33 12.49 -25.59 12.63
N ALA A 34 11.73 -25.92 13.69
CA ALA A 34 10.39 -26.49 13.50
C ALA A 34 9.43 -25.46 12.90
N ILE A 35 8.73 -25.88 11.84
CA ILE A 35 7.73 -25.05 11.18
C ILE A 35 6.35 -25.39 11.71
N VAL A 36 5.64 -24.38 12.24
CA VAL A 36 4.33 -24.54 12.85
C VAL A 36 3.34 -23.51 12.31
N PRO A 37 2.14 -23.93 11.90
CA PRO A 37 1.07 -23.01 11.55
C PRO A 37 0.38 -22.48 12.81
N CYS A 38 -0.11 -21.25 12.76
CA CYS A 38 -0.78 -20.56 13.85
C CYS A 38 -2.03 -19.87 13.34
N LYS A 39 -3.20 -20.17 13.91
CA LYS A 39 -4.47 -19.53 13.58
C LYS A 39 -4.48 -18.09 14.08
N CYS A 40 -5.05 -17.17 13.27
CA CYS A 40 -5.36 -15.81 13.69
C CYS A 40 -6.85 -15.53 13.52
N THR A 41 -7.33 -14.51 14.22
CA THR A 41 -8.71 -14.08 14.18
C THR A 41 -8.94 -13.18 12.97
N ASN A 42 -9.89 -13.54 12.12
CA ASN A 42 -10.35 -12.65 11.06
C ASN A 42 -11.30 -11.61 11.66
N VAL A 43 -10.88 -10.34 11.67
CA VAL A 43 -11.65 -9.20 12.20
C VAL A 43 -12.22 -8.29 11.11
N SER A 44 -12.26 -8.77 9.86
CA SER A 44 -12.84 -8.04 8.74
C SER A 44 -14.33 -7.75 8.96
N GLU A 45 -14.80 -6.59 8.53
CA GLU A 45 -16.22 -6.26 8.50
C GLU A 45 -16.97 -7.07 7.42
N ASN A 46 -16.26 -7.57 6.40
CA ASN A 46 -16.79 -8.48 5.40
C ASN A 46 -16.02 -9.82 5.39
N PRO A 47 -16.11 -10.62 6.47
CA PRO A 47 -15.25 -11.77 6.69
C PRO A 47 -15.45 -12.91 5.68
N LYS A 48 -16.50 -12.88 4.87
CA LYS A 48 -16.76 -13.88 3.80
C LYS A 48 -15.95 -13.62 2.53
N GLN A 49 -15.40 -12.42 2.38
CA GLN A 49 -14.69 -11.96 1.17
C GLN A 49 -13.34 -11.33 1.47
N SER A 50 -12.96 -11.26 2.75
CA SER A 50 -11.69 -10.69 3.15
C SER A 50 -11.24 -11.23 4.49
N CYS A 51 -9.93 -11.39 4.64
CA CYS A 51 -9.31 -11.79 5.89
C CYS A 51 -8.48 -10.67 6.47
N LEU A 52 -8.80 -10.27 7.70
CA LEU A 52 -8.22 -9.16 8.42
C LEU A 52 -7.64 -9.65 9.76
N ILE A 53 -6.33 -9.53 9.97
CA ILE A 53 -5.66 -9.95 11.18
C ILE A 53 -5.05 -8.73 11.90
N LYS A 54 -5.30 -8.56 13.20
CA LYS A 54 -4.75 -7.44 13.96
C LYS A 54 -3.23 -7.57 14.12
N LYS A 55 -2.51 -6.46 13.96
CA LYS A 55 -1.06 -6.39 14.18
C LYS A 55 -0.67 -6.88 15.58
N SER A 56 -1.41 -6.47 16.60
CA SER A 56 -1.19 -6.91 17.99
C SER A 56 -1.28 -8.43 18.14
N GLU A 57 -2.20 -9.09 17.44
CA GLU A 57 -2.31 -10.55 17.45
C GLU A 57 -1.14 -11.22 16.73
N VAL A 58 -0.68 -10.63 15.61
CA VAL A 58 0.53 -11.12 14.92
C VAL A 58 1.76 -10.99 15.81
N GLU A 59 1.97 -9.84 16.45
CA GLU A 59 3.10 -9.60 17.36
C GLU A 59 3.07 -10.53 18.58
N GLU A 60 1.90 -10.76 19.16
CA GLU A 60 1.72 -11.69 20.28
C GLU A 60 2.06 -13.12 19.87
N LYS A 61 1.49 -13.60 18.77
CA LYS A 61 1.63 -15.00 18.33
C LYS A 61 2.99 -15.32 17.72
N SER A 62 3.67 -14.33 17.16
CA SER A 62 5.03 -14.48 16.62
C SER A 62 6.15 -14.25 17.63
N LYS A 63 5.82 -13.92 18.89
CA LYS A 63 6.83 -13.60 19.90
C LYS A 63 7.82 -14.75 20.10
N GLY A 64 9.12 -14.45 19.85
CA GLY A 64 10.20 -15.45 19.93
C GLY A 64 10.27 -16.40 18.72
N HIS A 65 9.53 -16.14 17.64
CA HIS A 65 9.52 -16.95 16.42
C HIS A 65 9.59 -16.07 15.19
N LYS A 66 10.18 -16.60 14.12
CA LYS A 66 10.21 -15.90 12.82
C LYS A 66 8.92 -16.20 12.07
N VAL A 67 8.19 -15.17 11.63
CA VAL A 67 7.13 -15.34 10.62
C VAL A 67 7.80 -15.59 9.28
N ILE A 68 7.49 -16.71 8.63
CA ILE A 68 8.07 -17.09 7.33
C ILE A 68 7.03 -17.11 6.21
N SER A 69 5.74 -17.15 6.54
CA SER A 69 4.66 -17.05 5.58
C SER A 69 3.37 -16.62 6.26
N LEU A 70 2.48 -16.02 5.46
CA LEU A 70 1.08 -15.81 5.81
C LEU A 70 0.22 -16.85 5.09
N TYR A 71 -0.96 -17.14 5.63
CA TYR A 71 -1.97 -17.91 4.90
C TYR A 71 -3.36 -17.31 5.09
N HIS A 72 -4.22 -17.50 4.09
CA HIS A 72 -5.66 -17.23 4.19
C HIS A 72 -6.44 -18.17 3.27
N SER A 73 -7.76 -18.12 3.39
CA SER A 73 -8.66 -18.89 2.52
C SER A 73 -9.57 -17.96 1.72
N HIS A 74 -9.89 -18.35 0.48
CA HIS A 74 -10.99 -17.78 -0.28
C HIS A 74 -12.19 -18.71 -0.20
N VAL A 75 -13.30 -18.23 0.35
CA VAL A 75 -14.56 -18.98 0.48
C VAL A 75 -15.50 -18.61 -0.67
N LEU A 76 -15.66 -17.30 -0.92
CA LEU A 76 -16.48 -16.75 -2.00
C LEU A 76 -15.59 -15.81 -2.81
N GLY A 77 -15.37 -16.07 -4.08
CA GLY A 77 -14.60 -15.17 -4.92
C GLY A 77 -13.54 -15.84 -5.78
N PRO A 78 -12.46 -15.13 -6.12
CA PRO A 78 -11.41 -15.67 -6.99
C PRO A 78 -10.80 -16.95 -6.42
N GLN A 79 -10.61 -17.95 -7.30
CA GLN A 79 -9.94 -19.20 -6.93
C GLN A 79 -8.43 -19.11 -7.21
N GLU A 80 -7.87 -17.91 -7.09
CA GLU A 80 -6.47 -17.56 -7.30
C GLU A 80 -6.09 -16.33 -6.46
N PHE A 81 -4.81 -16.05 -6.33
CA PHE A 81 -4.33 -14.83 -5.67
C PHE A 81 -4.82 -13.57 -6.38
N THR A 82 -5.43 -12.68 -5.63
CA THR A 82 -5.77 -11.34 -6.08
C THR A 82 -4.51 -10.46 -6.22
N TRP A 83 -4.66 -9.27 -6.78
CA TRP A 83 -3.54 -8.33 -6.80
C TRP A 83 -3.23 -7.78 -5.40
N GLU A 84 -4.24 -7.71 -4.53
CA GLU A 84 -4.14 -7.35 -3.12
C GLU A 84 -3.27 -8.35 -2.35
N ASP A 85 -3.54 -9.64 -2.52
CA ASP A 85 -2.78 -10.71 -1.88
C ASP A 85 -1.30 -10.64 -2.27
N LYS A 86 -1.03 -10.53 -3.59
CA LYS A 86 0.33 -10.40 -4.11
C LYS A 86 1.05 -9.19 -3.52
N THR A 87 0.36 -8.06 -3.43
CA THR A 87 0.94 -6.84 -2.84
C THR A 87 1.23 -7.00 -1.36
N THR A 88 0.37 -7.71 -0.63
CA THR A 88 0.62 -8.05 0.79
C THR A 88 1.92 -8.83 0.94
N SER A 89 2.12 -9.84 0.11
CA SER A 89 3.35 -10.63 0.09
C SER A 89 4.59 -9.77 -0.21
N GLU A 90 4.52 -8.94 -1.24
CA GLU A 90 5.62 -8.03 -1.62
C GLU A 90 5.96 -7.02 -0.51
N TYR A 91 4.94 -6.45 0.13
CA TYR A 91 5.14 -5.45 1.18
C TYR A 91 5.82 -6.01 2.42
N PHE A 92 5.45 -7.23 2.82
CA PHE A 92 6.03 -7.86 4.00
C PHE A 92 7.27 -8.71 3.70
N ASP A 93 7.61 -8.89 2.43
CA ASP A 93 8.65 -9.82 1.99
C ASP A 93 8.45 -11.23 2.58
N LEU A 94 7.19 -11.70 2.52
CA LEU A 94 6.78 -12.99 3.06
C LEU A 94 6.06 -13.82 2.00
N ASP A 95 6.35 -15.12 1.98
CA ASP A 95 5.56 -16.07 1.21
C ASP A 95 4.09 -16.02 1.63
N LEU A 96 3.20 -16.31 0.70
CA LEU A 96 1.77 -16.36 0.94
C LEU A 96 1.20 -17.71 0.50
N ILE A 97 0.33 -18.29 1.33
CA ILE A 97 -0.41 -19.51 1.03
C ILE A 97 -1.89 -19.15 0.93
N LEU A 98 -2.50 -19.52 -0.18
CA LEU A 98 -3.93 -19.44 -0.38
C LEU A 98 -4.56 -20.84 -0.38
N TYR A 99 -5.65 -21.00 0.34
CA TYR A 99 -6.53 -22.16 0.22
C TYR A 99 -7.87 -21.75 -0.40
N CYS A 100 -8.13 -22.24 -1.59
CA CYS A 100 -9.40 -22.03 -2.30
C CYS A 100 -10.39 -23.13 -1.89
N VAL A 101 -11.40 -22.76 -1.09
CA VAL A 101 -12.32 -23.72 -0.47
C VAL A 101 -13.17 -24.46 -1.51
N GLU A 102 -13.71 -23.73 -2.49
CA GLU A 102 -14.60 -24.30 -3.50
C GLU A 102 -13.90 -25.35 -4.38
N SER A 103 -12.66 -25.09 -4.76
CA SER A 103 -11.88 -25.98 -5.63
C SER A 103 -11.01 -26.99 -4.87
N ASP A 104 -10.95 -26.89 -3.55
CA ASP A 104 -10.05 -27.66 -2.65
C ASP A 104 -8.57 -27.58 -3.09
N LYS A 105 -8.14 -26.41 -3.54
CA LYS A 105 -6.78 -26.18 -4.05
C LYS A 105 -5.97 -25.29 -3.13
N PHE A 106 -4.67 -25.55 -3.12
CA PHE A 106 -3.68 -24.69 -2.49
C PHE A 106 -2.82 -24.03 -3.56
N GLU A 107 -2.56 -22.75 -3.39
CA GLU A 107 -1.58 -21.99 -4.15
C GLU A 107 -0.56 -21.37 -3.21
N THR A 108 0.64 -21.10 -3.71
CA THR A 108 1.70 -20.40 -3.01
C THR A 108 2.21 -19.26 -3.88
N TYR A 109 2.52 -18.15 -3.27
CA TYR A 109 3.12 -17.00 -3.91
C TYR A 109 4.38 -16.62 -3.14
N GLU A 110 5.48 -16.36 -3.85
CA GLU A 110 6.72 -15.83 -3.31
C GLU A 110 6.92 -14.40 -3.84
N PRO A 111 7.38 -13.44 -3.01
CA PRO A 111 7.69 -12.09 -3.47
C PRO A 111 8.63 -12.11 -4.67
N ASN A 112 8.30 -11.39 -5.72
CA ASN A 112 9.06 -11.41 -6.97
C ASN A 112 9.13 -10.03 -7.65
N GLY A 113 8.79 -8.96 -6.93
CA GLY A 113 8.77 -7.59 -7.43
C GLY A 113 7.47 -7.21 -8.14
N TYR A 114 6.38 -7.93 -7.88
CA TYR A 114 5.06 -7.61 -8.42
C TYR A 114 4.66 -6.16 -8.10
N ILE A 115 4.09 -5.50 -9.09
CA ILE A 115 3.54 -4.15 -8.95
C ILE A 115 2.05 -4.20 -9.29
N ALA A 116 1.22 -3.80 -8.34
CA ALA A 116 -0.22 -3.73 -8.52
C ALA A 116 -0.64 -2.85 -9.73
N PRO A 117 -1.83 -3.06 -10.31
CA PRO A 117 -2.36 -2.15 -11.33
C PRO A 117 -2.32 -0.69 -10.85
N PHE A 118 -1.98 0.25 -11.71
CA PHE A 118 -1.90 1.67 -11.32
C PHE A 118 -3.25 2.31 -11.01
N THR A 119 -4.34 1.77 -11.54
CA THR A 119 -5.69 2.28 -11.31
C THR A 119 -6.52 1.27 -10.51
N GLY A 120 -7.47 1.79 -9.74
CA GLY A 120 -8.37 0.97 -8.94
C GLY A 120 -7.85 0.62 -7.55
N ARG A 121 -6.64 1.06 -7.17
CA ARG A 121 -6.09 0.84 -5.83
C ARG A 121 -6.89 1.62 -4.80
N HIS A 122 -7.23 0.98 -3.69
CA HIS A 122 -7.71 1.69 -2.51
C HIS A 122 -6.55 2.42 -1.83
N TRP A 123 -6.87 3.55 -1.19
CA TRP A 123 -5.86 4.25 -0.40
C TRP A 123 -5.49 3.43 0.83
N VAL A 124 -4.22 3.16 0.99
CA VAL A 124 -3.65 2.52 2.18
C VAL A 124 -2.42 3.31 2.57
N GLN A 125 -2.50 3.97 3.73
CA GLN A 125 -1.42 4.82 4.21
C GLN A 125 -0.11 4.03 4.33
N GLY A 126 0.95 4.56 3.69
CA GLY A 126 2.29 3.95 3.70
C GLY A 126 2.48 2.77 2.74
N ILE A 127 1.46 2.41 1.94
CA ILE A 127 1.54 1.29 1.00
C ILE A 127 0.96 1.65 -0.36
N PHE A 128 -0.21 2.31 -0.36
CA PHE A 128 -0.87 2.79 -1.55
C PHE A 128 -1.32 4.23 -1.37
N THR A 129 -0.37 5.13 -1.44
CA THR A 129 -0.61 6.58 -1.40
C THR A 129 -0.30 7.21 -2.75
N CYS A 130 -0.43 8.52 -2.84
CA CYS A 130 -0.10 9.24 -4.05
C CYS A 130 1.40 9.16 -4.42
N ILE A 131 2.30 9.07 -3.44
CA ILE A 131 3.73 8.96 -3.72
C ILE A 131 4.13 7.52 -4.07
N ASP A 132 3.47 6.51 -3.50
CA ASP A 132 3.71 5.11 -3.85
C ASP A 132 3.38 4.83 -5.31
N ILE A 133 2.35 5.49 -5.84
CA ILE A 133 2.03 5.38 -7.27
C ILE A 133 3.14 5.97 -8.16
N VAL A 134 3.79 7.05 -7.71
CA VAL A 134 4.95 7.63 -8.40
C VAL A 134 6.12 6.65 -8.39
N ILE A 135 6.44 6.10 -7.22
CA ILE A 135 7.53 5.11 -7.05
C ILE A 135 7.29 3.90 -7.95
N ASP A 136 6.11 3.32 -7.89
CA ASP A 136 5.73 2.16 -8.69
C ASP A 136 5.75 2.46 -10.19
N TYR A 137 5.33 3.66 -10.57
CA TYR A 137 5.35 4.09 -11.97
C TYR A 137 6.76 4.10 -12.53
N TYR A 138 7.71 4.70 -11.80
CA TYR A 138 9.10 4.76 -12.22
C TYR A 138 9.79 3.40 -12.18
N LYS A 139 9.50 2.58 -11.17
CA LYS A 139 9.97 1.20 -11.10
C LYS A 139 9.51 0.38 -12.30
N LYS A 140 8.21 0.45 -12.64
CA LYS A 140 7.61 -0.38 -13.70
C LYS A 140 8.00 0.08 -15.11
N ASN A 141 8.05 1.39 -15.37
CA ASN A 141 8.25 1.91 -16.73
C ASN A 141 9.72 2.15 -17.08
N PHE A 142 10.57 2.40 -16.08
CA PHE A 142 11.96 2.78 -16.29
C PHE A 142 12.96 1.90 -15.53
N ASN A 143 12.48 0.90 -14.78
CA ASN A 143 13.29 0.07 -13.87
C ASN A 143 14.12 0.91 -12.89
N MET A 144 13.55 2.04 -12.45
CA MET A 144 14.17 2.96 -11.51
C MET A 144 13.70 2.68 -10.09
N LYS A 145 14.63 2.67 -9.15
CA LYS A 145 14.35 2.61 -7.73
C LYS A 145 14.39 4.03 -7.16
N ILE A 146 13.36 4.43 -6.46
CA ILE A 146 13.31 5.68 -5.70
C ILE A 146 13.51 5.32 -4.23
N ASP A 147 14.71 5.62 -3.72
CA ASP A 147 15.14 5.26 -2.37
C ASP A 147 14.89 6.39 -1.36
N GLY A 148 14.82 6.02 -0.09
CA GLY A 148 14.73 6.98 1.03
C GLY A 148 13.30 7.37 1.41
N TYR A 149 12.28 6.75 0.83
CA TYR A 149 10.89 7.00 1.21
C TYR A 149 10.59 6.57 2.65
N GLU A 150 11.17 5.45 3.07
CA GLU A 150 11.02 4.90 4.43
C GLU A 150 11.64 5.80 5.50
N ASP A 151 12.68 6.56 5.14
CA ASP A 151 13.38 7.49 6.03
C ASP A 151 12.66 8.85 6.16
N LEU A 152 11.64 9.10 5.33
CA LEU A 152 10.92 10.35 5.42
C LEU A 152 10.18 10.46 6.75
N MET A 153 10.44 11.54 7.48
CA MET A 153 9.77 11.84 8.76
C MET A 153 8.25 11.82 8.64
N LEU A 154 7.71 12.10 7.45
CA LEU A 154 6.29 12.02 7.13
C LEU A 154 5.75 10.60 7.29
N TYR A 155 6.46 9.61 6.77
CA TYR A 155 6.11 8.20 6.89
C TYR A 155 6.05 7.78 8.35
N ASN A 156 7.10 8.04 9.11
CA ASN A 156 7.16 7.71 10.54
C ASN A 156 6.16 8.51 11.40
N ARG A 157 5.89 9.77 11.04
CA ARG A 157 4.86 10.58 11.73
C ARG A 157 3.46 10.09 11.42
N CYS A 158 3.17 9.75 10.16
CA CYS A 158 1.87 9.20 9.77
C CYS A 158 1.61 7.82 10.38
N LEU A 159 2.60 6.93 10.42
CA LEU A 159 2.46 5.60 10.99
C LEU A 159 2.02 5.61 12.46
N LYS A 160 2.41 6.61 13.22
CA LYS A 160 2.06 6.75 14.64
C LYS A 160 0.56 7.03 14.87
N TYR A 161 -0.16 7.58 13.88
CA TYR A 161 -1.60 7.89 13.95
C TYR A 161 -2.49 6.80 13.37
N PHE A 162 -1.93 5.90 12.59
CA PHE A 162 -2.64 4.78 12.04
C PHE A 162 -2.24 3.56 12.85
N ASP A 163 -3.18 2.96 13.54
CA ASP A 163 -3.03 1.62 14.10
C ASP A 163 -3.02 0.65 12.92
N PHE A 164 -1.85 0.61 12.22
CA PHE A 164 -1.60 -0.33 11.14
C PHE A 164 -1.60 -1.72 11.71
N SER A 165 -2.76 -2.28 11.74
CA SER A 165 -2.84 -3.71 11.81
C SER A 165 -2.40 -4.26 10.45
N TRP A 166 -1.62 -5.33 10.42
CA TRP A 166 -1.37 -6.18 9.25
C TRP A 166 -2.65 -6.49 8.47
N ALA A 167 -3.71 -6.34 9.14
CA ALA A 167 -5.08 -6.40 8.80
C ALA A 167 -5.48 -5.54 7.60
N TYR A 168 -4.94 -4.38 7.43
CA TYR A 168 -5.29 -3.48 6.34
C TYR A 168 -4.87 -3.98 4.97
N LEU A 169 -3.90 -4.89 4.90
CA LEU A 169 -3.38 -5.39 3.63
C LEU A 169 -4.17 -6.55 3.04
N MET A 170 -4.78 -7.37 3.89
CA MET A 170 -5.54 -8.52 3.43
C MET A 170 -7.03 -8.20 3.14
N SER A 171 -7.48 -6.97 3.42
CA SER A 171 -8.84 -6.52 3.10
C SER A 171 -8.87 -5.06 2.69
N PHE A 172 -8.88 -4.81 1.40
CA PHE A 172 -8.98 -3.47 0.81
C PHE A 172 -10.42 -2.89 0.81
N HIS A 173 -11.29 -3.38 1.63
CA HIS A 173 -12.61 -2.79 1.90
C HIS A 173 -12.52 -1.92 3.14
N LEU A 174 -11.83 -0.79 3.01
CA LEU A 174 -11.77 0.20 4.07
C LEU A 174 -13.01 1.08 4.01
N ASP A 175 -13.85 0.93 5.02
CA ASP A 175 -14.67 2.05 5.46
C ASP A 175 -13.75 3.19 5.90
N GLU A 176 -14.20 4.43 5.70
CA GLU A 176 -13.44 5.65 5.99
C GLU A 176 -12.71 5.54 7.33
N PRO A 177 -11.40 5.84 7.38
CA PRO A 177 -10.68 5.84 8.64
C PRO A 177 -11.35 6.84 9.58
N LYS A 178 -11.88 6.36 10.69
CA LYS A 178 -12.48 7.17 11.76
C LYS A 178 -11.46 8.08 12.46
N ASN A 179 -10.35 8.38 11.80
CA ASN A 179 -9.27 9.16 12.35
C ASN A 179 -9.43 10.65 12.03
N ASP A 180 -9.23 11.45 13.07
CA ASP A 180 -9.20 12.90 13.01
C ASP A 180 -8.02 13.35 12.11
N GLY A 181 -8.28 13.42 10.80
CA GLY A 181 -7.31 13.90 9.81
C GLY A 181 -6.72 15.27 10.15
N ARG A 182 -7.35 16.01 11.09
CA ARG A 182 -6.87 17.26 11.64
C ARG A 182 -5.57 17.07 12.44
N LYS A 183 -5.50 16.07 13.34
CA LYS A 183 -4.27 15.81 14.12
C LYS A 183 -3.11 15.38 13.23
N MET A 184 -3.40 14.60 12.19
CA MET A 184 -2.39 14.20 11.21
C MET A 184 -1.83 15.40 10.46
N MET A 185 -2.69 16.31 10.01
CA MET A 185 -2.25 17.51 9.27
C MET A 185 -1.50 18.49 10.17
N ASP A 186 -1.93 18.66 11.44
CA ASP A 186 -1.26 19.55 12.39
C ASP A 186 0.17 19.08 12.74
N GLU A 187 0.43 17.76 12.71
CA GLU A 187 1.77 17.22 12.97
C GLU A 187 2.63 17.03 11.71
N ILE A 188 2.02 17.02 10.53
CA ILE A 188 2.71 17.03 9.24
C ILE A 188 3.13 18.45 8.86
N ALA A 189 2.56 19.49 9.46
CA ALA A 189 2.92 20.87 9.23
C ALA A 189 4.41 21.09 9.49
N ILE A 190 5.16 21.13 8.40
CA ILE A 190 6.58 21.47 8.38
C ILE A 190 6.64 23.00 8.34
N THR A 191 7.61 23.57 9.04
CA THR A 191 7.81 25.02 9.01
C THR A 191 7.97 25.51 7.57
N PRO A 192 7.42 26.69 7.20
CA PRO A 192 7.43 27.19 5.83
C PRO A 192 8.81 27.28 5.17
N ASP A 193 9.87 27.36 5.97
CA ASP A 193 11.26 27.53 5.53
C ASP A 193 12.00 26.20 5.25
N GLU A 194 11.39 25.05 5.56
CA GLU A 194 12.00 23.75 5.32
C GLU A 194 11.57 23.15 3.98
N GLU A 195 12.53 22.55 3.28
CA GLU A 195 12.23 21.81 2.05
C GLU A 195 11.29 20.63 2.37
N GLN A 196 10.19 20.55 1.61
CA GLN A 196 9.18 19.52 1.84
C GLN A 196 9.76 18.12 1.56
N PRO A 197 9.43 17.10 2.37
CA PRO A 197 9.99 15.76 2.26
C PRO A 197 9.90 15.16 0.85
N TRP A 198 8.82 15.40 0.12
CA TRP A 198 8.67 14.87 -1.25
C TRP A 198 9.58 15.57 -2.26
N GLN A 199 9.83 16.85 -2.08
CA GLN A 199 10.81 17.59 -2.90
C GLN A 199 12.22 17.04 -2.66
N LEU A 200 12.56 16.81 -1.39
CA LEU A 200 13.84 16.24 -0.99
C LEU A 200 14.00 14.80 -1.53
N LEU A 201 12.96 13.97 -1.38
CA LEU A 201 12.93 12.62 -1.94
C LEU A 201 13.23 12.64 -3.44
N LEU A 202 12.49 13.44 -4.20
CA LEU A 202 12.65 13.51 -5.65
C LEU A 202 14.06 14.00 -6.04
N ARG A 203 14.57 15.04 -5.40
CA ARG A 203 15.93 15.55 -5.67
C ARG A 203 17.02 14.53 -5.38
N ASN A 204 16.93 13.85 -4.25
CA ASN A 204 17.89 12.81 -3.87
C ASN A 204 17.89 11.62 -4.85
N ASN A 205 16.80 11.45 -5.59
CA ASN A 205 16.64 10.40 -6.61
C ASN A 205 16.81 10.90 -8.06
N GLY A 206 17.50 12.02 -8.27
CA GLY A 206 17.89 12.48 -9.61
C GLY A 206 16.83 13.27 -10.36
N PHE A 207 15.81 13.75 -9.65
CA PHE A 207 14.83 14.67 -10.23
C PHE A 207 15.27 16.13 -10.05
N SER A 208 14.97 16.95 -11.02
CA SER A 208 15.18 18.41 -11.00
C SER A 208 13.86 19.12 -11.22
N GLN A 209 13.68 20.22 -10.51
CA GLN A 209 12.50 21.07 -10.69
C GLN A 209 12.55 21.74 -12.06
N VAL A 210 11.43 21.71 -12.78
CA VAL A 210 11.27 22.32 -14.12
C VAL A 210 10.05 23.23 -14.16
N LYS A 211 9.94 24.06 -15.21
CA LYS A 211 8.81 24.99 -15.39
C LYS A 211 7.80 24.49 -16.42
N ASP A 212 8.27 23.74 -17.39
CA ASP A 212 7.46 23.17 -18.47
C ASP A 212 7.10 21.72 -18.14
N LEU A 213 5.86 21.35 -18.41
CA LEU A 213 5.34 20.02 -18.12
C LEU A 213 5.52 19.12 -19.34
N LYS A 214 6.15 17.95 -19.12
CA LYS A 214 6.33 16.91 -20.14
C LYS A 214 5.87 15.56 -19.62
N LYS A 215 5.55 14.66 -20.56
CA LYS A 215 5.19 13.28 -20.23
C LYS A 215 6.22 12.66 -19.29
N HIS A 216 5.73 11.91 -18.30
CA HIS A 216 6.48 11.29 -17.22
C HIS A 216 6.93 12.23 -16.08
N ASP A 217 6.70 13.54 -16.16
CA ASP A 217 7.02 14.42 -15.04
C ASP A 217 6.19 14.09 -13.80
N VAL A 218 6.78 14.30 -12.63
CA VAL A 218 6.08 14.25 -11.34
C VAL A 218 5.54 15.63 -11.03
N ILE A 219 4.26 15.70 -10.75
CA ILE A 219 3.57 16.91 -10.34
C ILE A 219 3.32 16.86 -8.85
N LEU A 220 3.71 17.89 -8.11
CA LEU A 220 3.33 18.08 -6.72
C LEU A 220 2.26 19.19 -6.65
N THR A 221 1.21 18.94 -5.84
CA THR A 221 0.09 19.87 -5.72
C THR A 221 -0.32 20.08 -4.26
N LYS A 222 -0.99 21.20 -3.98
CA LYS A 222 -1.87 21.35 -2.81
C LYS A 222 -3.05 20.38 -2.96
N THR A 223 -3.89 20.26 -1.94
CA THR A 223 -5.12 19.48 -2.09
C THR A 223 -6.02 20.14 -3.15
N PRO A 224 -6.78 19.38 -3.95
CA PRO A 224 -7.75 19.93 -4.88
C PRO A 224 -9.02 20.42 -4.15
N SER A 225 -8.85 21.18 -3.08
CA SER A 225 -9.89 21.79 -2.26
C SER A 225 -9.44 23.11 -1.69
N GLU A 226 -9.83 24.20 -2.34
CA GLU A 226 -9.55 25.55 -1.83
C GLU A 226 -10.05 25.78 -0.40
N LYS A 227 -11.24 25.25 -0.09
CA LYS A 227 -11.82 25.36 1.24
C LYS A 227 -10.95 24.65 2.29
N PHE A 228 -10.41 23.48 1.96
CA PHE A 228 -9.53 22.72 2.83
C PHE A 228 -8.19 23.43 2.99
N ASN A 229 -7.56 23.87 1.90
CA ASN A 229 -6.29 24.60 1.92
C ASN A 229 -6.39 25.89 2.77
N LYS A 230 -7.47 26.67 2.60
CA LYS A 230 -7.71 27.88 3.40
C LYS A 230 -7.98 27.56 4.87
N LYS A 231 -8.72 26.47 5.16
CA LYS A 231 -9.07 26.10 6.55
C LYS A 231 -7.85 25.68 7.38
N TYR A 232 -6.88 25.03 6.74
CA TYR A 232 -5.69 24.47 7.40
C TYR A 232 -4.39 25.19 7.05
N ASP A 233 -4.48 26.34 6.37
CA ASP A 233 -3.34 27.15 5.92
C ASP A 233 -2.30 26.34 5.12
N ILE A 234 -2.79 25.48 4.21
CA ILE A 234 -1.93 24.61 3.42
C ILE A 234 -1.39 25.40 2.23
N ASP A 235 -0.12 25.74 2.30
CA ASP A 235 0.63 26.42 1.24
C ASP A 235 1.74 25.57 0.60
N TYR A 236 1.84 24.32 1.00
CA TYR A 236 2.84 23.36 0.57
C TYR A 236 2.22 22.16 -0.16
N PRO A 237 3.01 21.37 -0.92
CA PRO A 237 2.50 20.20 -1.60
C PRO A 237 2.14 19.08 -0.63
N VAL A 238 0.94 18.56 -0.81
CA VAL A 238 0.39 17.43 -0.01
C VAL A 238 -0.08 16.27 -0.88
N HIS A 239 0.10 16.38 -2.21
CA HIS A 239 -0.32 15.36 -3.15
C HIS A 239 0.66 15.27 -4.32
N ALA A 240 0.86 14.06 -4.83
CA ALA A 240 1.72 13.75 -5.96
C ALA A 240 0.96 13.06 -7.09
N ALA A 241 1.36 13.33 -8.33
CA ALA A 241 0.83 12.71 -9.53
C ALA A 241 1.91 12.53 -10.58
N VAL A 242 1.70 11.64 -11.54
CA VAL A 242 2.54 11.49 -12.74
C VAL A 242 1.79 12.01 -13.95
N TYR A 243 2.40 12.89 -14.71
CA TYR A 243 1.84 13.35 -15.97
C TYR A 243 2.06 12.31 -17.08
N LEU A 244 1.00 11.86 -17.69
CA LEU A 244 1.04 10.82 -18.73
C LEU A 244 1.08 11.38 -20.16
N GLY A 245 1.09 12.71 -20.32
CA GLY A 245 0.87 13.36 -21.62
C GLY A 245 -0.62 13.60 -21.91
N ASP A 246 -0.90 14.35 -22.96
CA ASP A 246 -2.25 14.61 -23.48
C ASP A 246 -3.25 15.10 -22.40
N GLY A 247 -2.77 15.91 -21.46
CA GLY A 247 -3.61 16.43 -20.39
C GLY A 247 -4.10 15.39 -19.37
N LYS A 248 -3.43 14.23 -19.27
CA LYS A 248 -3.80 13.15 -18.36
C LYS A 248 -2.80 13.01 -17.22
N VAL A 249 -3.30 12.70 -16.02
CA VAL A 249 -2.49 12.45 -14.83
C VAL A 249 -2.89 11.13 -14.17
N LEU A 250 -1.89 10.38 -13.78
CA LEU A 250 -2.04 9.22 -12.90
C LEU A 250 -1.80 9.67 -11.47
N HIS A 251 -2.77 9.45 -10.60
CA HIS A 251 -2.67 9.82 -9.20
C HIS A 251 -3.54 8.95 -8.28
N HIS A 252 -3.35 9.09 -6.98
CA HIS A 252 -4.14 8.42 -5.97
C HIS A 252 -4.70 9.45 -4.98
N PRO A 253 -5.89 10.00 -5.24
CA PRO A 253 -6.56 10.90 -4.30
C PRO A 253 -6.92 10.18 -2.99
N TYR A 254 -6.79 10.88 -1.87
CA TYR A 254 -6.99 10.31 -0.53
C TYR A 254 -8.36 9.62 -0.31
N TRP A 255 -9.41 10.13 -0.95
CA TRP A 255 -10.79 9.68 -0.71
C TRP A 255 -11.36 8.78 -1.80
N ARG A 256 -10.59 8.39 -2.77
CA ARG A 256 -11.05 7.53 -3.85
C ARG A 256 -9.94 6.63 -4.37
N LYS A 257 -10.34 5.65 -5.16
CA LYS A 257 -9.38 4.76 -5.82
C LYS A 257 -8.45 5.54 -6.75
N SER A 258 -7.23 5.04 -6.89
CA SER A 258 -6.27 5.56 -7.86
C SER A 258 -6.85 5.54 -9.28
N SER A 259 -6.57 6.57 -10.05
CA SER A 259 -7.19 6.79 -11.35
C SER A 259 -6.28 7.56 -12.31
N ILE A 260 -6.68 7.55 -13.59
CA ILE A 260 -6.16 8.47 -14.61
C ILE A 260 -7.23 9.50 -14.87
N ASP A 261 -6.92 10.74 -14.59
CA ASP A 261 -7.86 11.86 -14.67
C ASP A 261 -7.34 12.98 -15.58
N LYS A 262 -8.19 13.96 -15.88
CA LYS A 262 -7.80 15.14 -16.63
C LYS A 262 -7.05 16.13 -15.74
N LEU A 263 -5.86 16.55 -16.18
CA LEU A 263 -5.03 17.50 -15.46
C LEU A 263 -5.78 18.80 -15.09
N GLU A 264 -6.41 19.43 -16.07
CA GLU A 264 -7.02 20.77 -15.90
C GLU A 264 -8.12 20.79 -14.84
N SER A 265 -9.00 19.78 -14.84
CA SER A 265 -10.16 19.76 -13.94
C SER A 265 -9.84 19.25 -12.53
N GLU A 266 -8.84 18.41 -12.40
CA GLU A 266 -8.58 17.70 -11.12
C GLU A 266 -7.51 18.39 -10.28
N ILE A 267 -6.33 18.60 -10.83
CA ILE A 267 -5.19 19.08 -10.06
C ILE A 267 -4.48 20.31 -10.66
N GLY A 268 -4.76 20.67 -11.92
CA GLY A 268 -4.07 21.76 -12.63
C GLY A 268 -4.00 23.07 -11.86
N PRO A 269 -5.11 23.58 -11.29
CA PRO A 269 -5.11 24.83 -10.51
C PRO A 269 -4.30 24.78 -9.19
N PHE A 270 -3.92 23.59 -8.75
CA PHE A 270 -3.27 23.37 -7.46
C PHE A 270 -1.79 22.97 -7.58
N ILE A 271 -1.24 22.96 -8.80
CA ILE A 271 0.17 22.62 -9.04
C ILE A 271 1.08 23.61 -8.32
N THR A 272 1.99 23.07 -7.53
CA THR A 272 3.03 23.85 -6.84
C THR A 272 4.39 23.65 -7.49
N HIS A 273 4.74 22.40 -7.85
CA HIS A 273 6.04 22.04 -8.40
C HIS A 273 5.89 20.97 -9.48
N ILE A 274 6.82 21.00 -10.41
CA ILE A 274 6.98 19.97 -11.45
C ILE A 274 8.40 19.48 -11.38
N PHE A 275 8.59 18.16 -11.32
CA PHE A 275 9.90 17.51 -11.26
C PHE A 275 10.09 16.56 -12.42
N ARG A 276 11.29 16.60 -13.04
CA ARG A 276 11.69 15.72 -14.14
C ARG A 276 12.92 14.94 -13.75
N HIS A 277 12.89 13.63 -13.99
CA HIS A 277 14.06 12.80 -13.78
C HIS A 277 15.06 12.98 -14.93
N LYS A 278 16.36 13.11 -14.58
CA LYS A 278 17.44 13.39 -15.53
C LYS A 278 17.60 12.33 -16.64
N ASP A 279 17.26 11.08 -16.36
CA ASP A 279 17.45 9.94 -17.27
C ASP A 279 16.14 9.50 -17.98
N VAL A 280 15.04 10.25 -17.80
CA VAL A 280 13.77 9.99 -18.47
C VAL A 280 13.58 11.00 -19.59
N HIS A 281 13.56 10.51 -20.80
CA HIS A 281 13.37 11.30 -22.02
C HIS A 281 12.05 10.91 -22.68
N GLU A 282 11.37 11.87 -23.29
CA GLU A 282 10.24 11.59 -24.19
C GLU A 282 10.80 10.84 -25.42
N ASN A 283 10.33 9.62 -25.62
CA ASN A 283 10.54 8.89 -26.88
C ASN A 283 9.42 9.23 -27.85
#